data_41a5dab60fedf85a92fa608b2ef4327a
#
_entry.id   41a5dab60fedf85a92fa608b2ef4327a
#
_cell.length_a   1.000
_cell.length_b   1.000
_cell.length_c   1.000
_cell.angle_alpha   90.00
_cell.angle_beta   90.00
_cell.angle_gamma   90.00
#
_symmetry.space_group_name_H-M   'P 1'
#
loop_
_entity.id
_entity.type
_entity.pdbx_description
1 polymer ?
#
loop_
_entity_poly.entity_id
_entity_poly.type
_entity_poly.pdbx_seq_one_letter_code
_entity_poly.pdbx_strand_id
1 'polypeptide(L)'
;MEDTRPGCRAAGDRTWRGSARLAVCCAAGFGGLTFLVDWDAGTLTPARAVLWVALSAGVLAVLVPARVTAGPGWLTARGPLRRRTVRTDSLVYLGRYGDVSGHLVLRDTAGNRLELDPHVLHANPLLWHELDTGVRRSLDRGTLRRGGEVLARLGHEIDDATALAVLRASGLT
;
A
#
# COMPACT_ATOMS: atom_id res chain seq x y z
N MET A 1 -16.85 -9.28 27.77
CA MET A 1 -15.63 -10.12 27.94
C MET A 1 -14.60 -9.57 26.98
N GLU A 2 -13.88 -8.57 27.48
CA GLU A 2 -12.95 -7.69 26.74
C GLU A 2 -11.65 -8.46 26.53
N ASP A 3 -11.38 -8.85 25.27
CA ASP A 3 -10.17 -9.58 24.87
C ASP A 3 -8.99 -8.60 24.79
N THR A 4 -8.41 -8.32 25.96
CA THR A 4 -7.21 -7.50 26.11
C THR A 4 -5.99 -8.32 25.67
N ARG A 5 -5.75 -8.45 24.38
CA ARG A 5 -4.49 -9.00 23.87
C ARG A 5 -3.39 -7.97 23.99
N PRO A 6 -2.25 -8.30 24.65
CA PRO A 6 -1.17 -7.36 24.85
C PRO A 6 -0.53 -6.98 23.49
N GLY A 7 -0.58 -5.70 23.20
CA GLY A 7 0.32 -4.88 22.41
C GLY A 7 1.20 -5.50 21.31
N CYS A 8 0.65 -6.26 20.36
CA CYS A 8 1.32 -6.42 19.08
C CYS A 8 1.24 -5.09 18.34
N ARG A 9 2.32 -4.31 18.38
CA ARG A 9 2.45 -3.07 17.60
C ARG A 9 2.32 -3.43 16.12
N ALA A 10 1.15 -3.19 15.54
CA ALA A 10 0.97 -3.32 14.11
C ALA A 10 1.94 -2.35 13.41
N ALA A 11 2.80 -2.89 12.54
CA ALA A 11 3.65 -2.08 11.71
C ALA A 11 2.75 -1.33 10.71
N GLY A 12 2.86 -0.01 10.66
CA GLY A 12 2.06 0.85 9.80
C GLY A 12 2.91 1.59 8.79
N ASP A 13 2.34 1.90 7.64
CA ASP A 13 2.97 2.70 6.61
C ASP A 13 3.21 4.14 7.10
N ARG A 14 4.49 4.53 7.19
CA ARG A 14 4.93 5.87 7.63
C ARG A 14 4.76 6.91 6.53
N THR A 15 4.85 6.52 5.28
CA THR A 15 4.80 7.41 4.12
C THR A 15 3.37 7.78 3.71
N TRP A 16 2.38 7.02 4.18
CA TRP A 16 0.96 7.20 3.86
C TRP A 16 0.47 8.64 4.08
N ARG A 17 0.89 9.30 5.18
CA ARG A 17 0.46 10.67 5.50
C ARG A 17 0.93 11.70 4.46
N GLY A 18 2.16 11.54 3.95
CA GLY A 18 2.70 12.40 2.89
C GLY A 18 1.91 12.25 1.59
N SER A 19 1.73 11.01 1.16
CA SER A 19 0.98 10.70 -0.07
C SER A 19 -0.50 11.08 0.04
N ALA A 20 -1.12 10.91 1.20
CA ALA A 20 -2.50 11.35 1.43
C ALA A 20 -2.65 12.88 1.37
N ARG A 21 -1.68 13.65 1.94
CA ARG A 21 -1.67 15.11 1.82
C ARG A 21 -1.54 15.55 0.37
N LEU A 22 -0.64 14.93 -0.39
CA LEU A 22 -0.49 15.23 -1.81
C LEU A 22 -1.79 14.96 -2.58
N ALA A 23 -2.46 13.84 -2.32
CA ALA A 23 -3.75 13.51 -2.92
C ALA A 23 -4.82 14.58 -2.61
N VAL A 24 -4.88 15.05 -1.36
CA VAL A 24 -5.79 16.13 -0.96
C VAL A 24 -5.45 17.44 -1.67
N CYS A 25 -4.17 17.82 -1.73
CA CYS A 25 -3.74 19.03 -2.45
C CYS A 25 -4.08 18.96 -3.94
N CYS A 26 -3.86 17.83 -4.59
CA CYS A 26 -4.20 17.64 -6.00
C CYS A 26 -5.72 17.73 -6.23
N ALA A 27 -6.53 17.07 -5.41
CA ALA A 27 -7.98 17.11 -5.53
C ALA A 27 -8.55 18.51 -5.25
N ALA A 28 -8.02 19.20 -4.23
CA ALA A 28 -8.40 20.58 -3.92
C ALA A 28 -7.97 21.57 -5.01
N GLY A 29 -6.76 21.40 -5.56
CA GLY A 29 -6.27 22.21 -6.67
C GLY A 29 -7.14 22.03 -7.93
N PHE A 30 -7.46 20.78 -8.26
CA PHE A 30 -8.35 20.47 -9.38
C PHE A 30 -9.75 21.09 -9.17
N GLY A 31 -10.37 20.86 -8.00
CA GLY A 31 -11.69 21.40 -7.70
C GLY A 31 -11.72 22.92 -7.63
N GLY A 32 -10.69 23.53 -7.02
CA GLY A 32 -10.56 24.98 -6.93
C GLY A 32 -10.39 25.65 -8.30
N LEU A 33 -9.53 25.07 -9.15
CA LEU A 33 -9.30 25.57 -10.50
C LEU A 33 -10.57 25.51 -11.36
N THR A 34 -11.24 24.37 -11.37
CA THR A 34 -12.47 24.18 -12.16
C THR A 34 -13.60 25.10 -11.67
N PHE A 35 -13.70 25.27 -10.34
CA PHE A 35 -14.66 26.20 -9.76
C PHE A 35 -14.37 27.66 -10.13
N LEU A 36 -13.10 28.09 -10.08
CA LEU A 36 -12.69 29.45 -10.44
C LEU A 36 -12.96 29.77 -11.92
N VAL A 37 -12.66 28.82 -12.81
CA VAL A 37 -12.91 28.96 -14.25
C VAL A 37 -14.41 29.15 -14.53
N ASP A 38 -15.28 28.32 -13.92
CA ASP A 38 -16.73 28.45 -14.09
C ASP A 38 -17.29 29.73 -13.45
N TRP A 39 -16.69 30.18 -12.36
CA TRP A 39 -17.05 31.43 -11.71
C TRP A 39 -16.71 32.62 -12.59
N ASP A 40 -15.48 32.69 -13.12
CA ASP A 40 -15.01 33.77 -13.99
C ASP A 40 -15.81 33.84 -15.31
N ALA A 41 -16.14 32.69 -15.87
CA ALA A 41 -16.98 32.58 -17.05
C ALA A 41 -18.47 32.90 -16.82
N GLY A 42 -18.90 33.12 -15.58
CA GLY A 42 -20.32 33.37 -15.23
C GLY A 42 -21.24 32.17 -15.50
N THR A 43 -20.67 30.97 -15.69
CA THR A 43 -21.42 29.77 -16.06
C THR A 43 -21.72 28.87 -14.85
N LEU A 44 -21.36 29.29 -13.64
CA LEU A 44 -21.52 28.52 -12.41
C LEU A 44 -23.02 28.33 -12.09
N THR A 45 -23.51 27.12 -12.28
CA THR A 45 -24.84 26.69 -11.86
C THR A 45 -24.73 25.68 -10.70
N PRO A 46 -25.78 25.51 -9.87
CA PRO A 46 -25.75 24.50 -8.79
C PRO A 46 -25.44 23.09 -9.28
N ALA A 47 -25.94 22.71 -10.45
CA ALA A 47 -25.68 21.41 -11.05
C ALA A 47 -24.19 21.23 -11.40
N ARG A 48 -23.55 22.26 -11.96
CA ARG A 48 -22.11 22.25 -12.27
C ARG A 48 -21.25 22.21 -11.01
N ALA A 49 -21.63 22.99 -10.00
CA ALA A 49 -20.92 22.96 -8.71
C ALA A 49 -20.93 21.56 -8.09
N VAL A 50 -22.08 20.87 -8.09
CA VAL A 50 -22.20 19.48 -7.62
C VAL A 50 -21.33 18.54 -8.47
N LEU A 51 -21.30 18.71 -9.79
CA LEU A 51 -20.47 17.91 -10.68
C LEU A 51 -18.98 18.07 -10.35
N TRP A 52 -18.49 19.30 -10.16
CA TRP A 52 -17.08 19.55 -9.83
C TRP A 52 -16.69 18.99 -8.48
N VAL A 53 -17.58 19.08 -7.48
CA VAL A 53 -17.37 18.45 -6.17
C VAL A 53 -17.30 16.92 -6.31
N ALA A 54 -18.20 16.31 -7.08
CA ALA A 54 -18.21 14.87 -7.32
C ALA A 54 -16.94 14.40 -8.05
N LEU A 55 -16.49 15.14 -9.07
CA LEU A 55 -15.24 14.85 -9.79
C LEU A 55 -14.02 14.99 -8.87
N SER A 56 -13.94 16.05 -8.07
CA SER A 56 -12.85 16.26 -7.11
C SER A 56 -12.81 15.15 -6.05
N ALA A 57 -13.98 14.70 -5.58
CA ALA A 57 -14.09 13.55 -4.68
C ALA A 57 -13.65 12.25 -5.37
N GLY A 58 -13.97 12.07 -6.65
CA GLY A 58 -13.50 10.97 -7.48
C GLY A 58 -11.98 10.96 -7.63
N VAL A 59 -11.38 12.10 -7.95
CA VAL A 59 -9.92 12.28 -8.01
C VAL A 59 -9.28 11.92 -6.66
N LEU A 60 -9.84 12.43 -5.56
CA LEU A 60 -9.35 12.12 -4.21
C LEU A 60 -9.43 10.60 -3.93
N ALA A 61 -10.55 9.96 -4.24
CA ALA A 61 -10.74 8.53 -4.02
C ALA A 61 -9.74 7.66 -4.80
N VAL A 62 -9.33 8.10 -5.99
CA VAL A 62 -8.32 7.41 -6.81
C VAL A 62 -6.90 7.67 -6.30
N LEU A 63 -6.61 8.91 -5.88
CA LEU A 63 -5.25 9.29 -5.47
C LEU A 63 -4.89 8.88 -4.04
N VAL A 64 -5.88 8.67 -3.15
CA VAL A 64 -5.60 8.25 -1.77
C VAL A 64 -5.02 6.83 -1.76
N PRO A 65 -3.74 6.67 -1.35
CA PRO A 65 -3.10 5.36 -1.34
C PRO A 65 -3.72 4.44 -0.28
N ALA A 66 -3.72 3.15 -0.56
CA ALA A 66 -4.15 2.15 0.40
C ALA A 66 -3.19 2.14 1.61
N ARG A 67 -3.72 2.24 2.81
CA ARG A 67 -2.92 2.12 4.04
C ARG A 67 -2.64 0.66 4.33
N VAL A 68 -1.35 0.30 4.37
CA VAL A 68 -0.92 -1.06 4.68
C VAL A 68 -0.55 -1.16 6.16
N THR A 69 -1.00 -2.22 6.79
CA THR A 69 -0.65 -2.57 8.16
C THR A 69 -0.35 -4.06 8.23
N ALA A 70 0.69 -4.43 8.94
CA ALA A 70 1.08 -5.81 9.18
C ALA A 70 1.16 -6.11 10.67
N GLY A 71 0.96 -7.36 11.00
CA GLY A 71 1.19 -7.91 12.32
C GLY A 71 1.53 -9.39 12.21
N PRO A 72 1.76 -10.07 13.34
CA PRO A 72 2.19 -11.48 13.34
C PRO A 72 1.21 -12.37 12.58
N GLY A 73 1.62 -12.83 11.39
CA GLY A 73 0.85 -13.75 10.56
C GLY A 73 -0.29 -13.14 9.74
N TRP A 74 -0.41 -11.83 9.66
CA TRP A 74 -1.43 -11.16 8.83
C TRP A 74 -0.93 -9.87 8.21
N LEU A 75 -1.47 -9.53 7.04
CA LEU A 75 -1.28 -8.27 6.33
C LEU A 75 -2.64 -7.72 5.91
N THR A 76 -2.87 -6.44 6.15
CA THR A 76 -4.10 -5.76 5.77
C THR A 76 -3.78 -4.54 4.92
N ALA A 77 -4.41 -4.42 3.77
CA ALA A 77 -4.45 -3.18 2.98
C ALA A 77 -5.84 -2.56 3.09
N ARG A 78 -5.89 -1.30 3.51
CA ARG A 78 -7.11 -0.52 3.68
C ARG A 78 -7.10 0.62 2.66
N GLY A 79 -7.79 0.41 1.56
CA GLY A 79 -8.09 1.46 0.59
C GLY A 79 -9.33 2.27 0.99
N PRO A 80 -9.67 3.34 0.22
CA PRO A 80 -10.83 4.19 0.51
C PRO A 80 -12.16 3.44 0.45
N LEU A 81 -12.28 2.43 -0.43
CA LEU A 81 -13.53 1.69 -0.64
C LEU A 81 -13.50 0.26 -0.08
N ARG A 82 -12.32 -0.33 0.11
CA ARG A 82 -12.23 -1.75 0.50
C ARG A 82 -11.09 -1.99 1.48
N ARG A 83 -11.35 -2.87 2.43
CA ARG A 83 -10.34 -3.48 3.30
C ARG A 83 -10.13 -4.92 2.88
N ARG A 84 -8.87 -5.30 2.66
CA ARG A 84 -8.47 -6.67 2.35
C ARG A 84 -7.43 -7.13 3.36
N THR A 85 -7.65 -8.29 3.93
CA THR A 85 -6.73 -8.91 4.89
C THR A 85 -6.36 -10.29 4.37
N VAL A 86 -5.07 -10.63 4.44
CA VAL A 86 -4.50 -11.93 4.04
C VAL A 86 -3.68 -12.46 5.20
N ARG A 87 -3.73 -13.75 5.41
CA ARG A 87 -2.88 -14.45 6.39
C ARG A 87 -1.53 -14.77 5.76
N THR A 88 -0.47 -14.14 6.28
CA THR A 88 0.90 -14.35 5.76
C THR A 88 1.52 -15.65 6.23
N ASP A 89 0.99 -16.25 7.29
CA ASP A 89 1.44 -17.54 7.85
C ASP A 89 0.80 -18.77 7.18
N SER A 90 -0.11 -18.58 6.25
CA SER A 90 -0.81 -19.63 5.51
C SER A 90 -1.04 -19.24 4.04
N LEU A 91 0.00 -18.69 3.41
CA LEU A 91 -0.02 -18.34 1.99
C LEU A 91 0.04 -19.59 1.11
N VAL A 92 -0.68 -19.56 0.00
CA VAL A 92 -0.64 -20.56 -1.08
C VAL A 92 0.12 -20.03 -2.28
N TYR A 93 0.06 -18.71 -2.48
CA TYR A 93 0.65 -18.07 -3.64
C TYR A 93 1.22 -16.71 -3.28
N LEU A 94 2.43 -16.47 -3.75
CA LEU A 94 3.10 -15.17 -3.74
C LEU A 94 3.65 -14.95 -5.15
N GLY A 95 3.22 -13.88 -5.80
CA GLY A 95 3.66 -13.58 -7.17
C GLY A 95 3.78 -12.09 -7.40
N ARG A 96 4.61 -11.73 -8.38
CA ARG A 96 4.72 -10.35 -8.89
C ARG A 96 4.02 -10.31 -10.25
N TYR A 97 3.16 -9.34 -10.45
CA TYR A 97 2.40 -9.16 -11.68
C TYR A 97 2.67 -7.77 -12.26
N GLY A 98 3.04 -7.72 -13.54
CA GLY A 98 3.34 -6.48 -14.28
C GLY A 98 4.84 -6.21 -14.43
N ASP A 99 5.26 -5.83 -15.65
CA ASP A 99 6.68 -5.60 -16.00
C ASP A 99 7.24 -4.28 -15.45
N VAL A 100 6.44 -3.21 -15.45
CA VAL A 100 6.91 -1.85 -15.13
C VAL A 100 6.49 -1.39 -13.72
N SER A 101 5.32 -1.82 -13.25
CA SER A 101 4.79 -1.47 -11.91
C SER A 101 4.43 -2.76 -11.16
N GLY A 102 5.37 -3.69 -11.06
CA GLY A 102 5.10 -5.02 -10.55
C GLY A 102 4.39 -5.02 -9.21
N HIS A 103 3.06 -5.25 -9.20
CA HIS A 103 2.31 -5.45 -7.97
C HIS A 103 2.58 -6.82 -7.38
N LEU A 104 2.79 -6.86 -6.07
CA LEU A 104 2.90 -8.10 -5.33
C LEU A 104 1.50 -8.64 -5.02
N VAL A 105 1.23 -9.86 -5.46
CA VAL A 105 -0.06 -10.55 -5.24
C VAL A 105 0.13 -11.65 -4.23
N LEU A 106 -0.60 -11.57 -3.13
CA LEU A 106 -0.63 -12.59 -2.07
C LEU A 106 -1.99 -13.28 -2.07
N ARG A 107 -1.99 -14.60 -1.90
CA ARG A 107 -3.21 -15.37 -1.72
C ARG A 107 -3.01 -16.38 -0.59
N ASP A 108 -3.95 -16.42 0.35
CA ASP A 108 -3.94 -17.37 1.47
C ASP A 108 -4.79 -18.62 1.18
N THR A 109 -4.71 -19.59 2.10
CA THR A 109 -5.48 -20.84 2.04
C THR A 109 -6.99 -20.63 2.14
N ALA A 110 -7.44 -19.51 2.72
CA ALA A 110 -8.86 -19.14 2.79
C ALA A 110 -9.38 -18.49 1.50
N GLY A 111 -8.50 -18.29 0.49
CA GLY A 111 -8.85 -17.69 -0.80
C GLY A 111 -8.82 -16.16 -0.80
N ASN A 112 -8.43 -15.51 0.31
CA ASN A 112 -8.28 -14.06 0.34
C ASN A 112 -7.12 -13.66 -0.57
N ARG A 113 -7.32 -12.56 -1.32
CA ARG A 113 -6.31 -11.99 -2.23
C ARG A 113 -6.02 -10.56 -1.83
N LEU A 114 -4.74 -10.24 -1.73
CA LEU A 114 -4.23 -8.91 -1.48
C LEU A 114 -3.24 -8.53 -2.58
N GLU A 115 -3.36 -7.32 -3.09
CA GLU A 115 -2.41 -6.70 -4.00
C GLU A 115 -1.71 -5.57 -3.27
N LEU A 116 -0.40 -5.53 -3.37
CA LEU A 116 0.47 -4.60 -2.65
C LEU A 116 1.52 -4.03 -3.60
N ASP A 117 1.77 -2.74 -3.49
CA ASP A 117 2.91 -2.10 -4.14
C ASP A 117 4.20 -2.48 -3.37
N PRO A 118 5.22 -3.08 -4.02
CA PRO A 118 6.49 -3.40 -3.38
C PRO A 118 7.19 -2.19 -2.75
N HIS A 119 7.00 -0.99 -3.30
CA HIS A 119 7.58 0.23 -2.76
C HIS A 119 7.17 0.50 -1.31
N VAL A 120 5.98 0.08 -0.90
CA VAL A 120 5.52 0.20 0.49
C VAL A 120 6.38 -0.65 1.44
N LEU A 121 6.87 -1.80 0.97
CA LEU A 121 7.76 -2.68 1.74
C LEU A 121 9.18 -2.10 1.84
N HIS A 122 9.70 -1.52 0.73
CA HIS A 122 11.00 -0.83 0.73
C HIS A 122 11.01 0.36 1.69
N ALA A 123 9.91 1.13 1.75
CA ALA A 123 9.79 2.28 2.64
C ALA A 123 9.59 1.91 4.12
N ASN A 124 9.20 0.67 4.42
CA ASN A 124 8.81 0.24 5.76
C ASN A 124 9.43 -1.11 6.14
N PRO A 125 10.67 -1.13 6.68
CA PRO A 125 11.37 -2.36 7.04
C PRO A 125 10.59 -3.29 7.99
N LEU A 126 9.76 -2.73 8.89
CA LEU A 126 8.93 -3.52 9.79
C LEU A 126 7.82 -4.27 9.05
N LEU A 127 7.23 -3.66 8.00
CA LEU A 127 6.25 -4.34 7.15
C LEU A 127 6.91 -5.49 6.38
N TRP A 128 8.11 -5.24 5.87
CA TRP A 128 8.90 -6.27 5.20
C TRP A 128 9.20 -7.44 6.13
N HIS A 129 9.69 -7.15 7.34
CA HIS A 129 10.03 -8.19 8.33
C HIS A 129 8.83 -9.08 8.69
N GLU A 130 7.65 -8.49 8.91
CA GLU A 130 6.43 -9.25 9.21
C GLU A 130 5.97 -10.09 8.00
N LEU A 131 6.09 -9.57 6.78
CA LEU A 131 5.79 -10.31 5.57
C LEU A 131 6.76 -11.46 5.37
N ASP A 132 8.08 -11.21 5.40
CA ASP A 132 9.14 -12.24 5.22
C ASP A 132 8.98 -13.37 6.25
N THR A 133 8.82 -13.02 7.52
CA THR A 133 8.60 -13.99 8.59
C THR A 133 7.35 -14.84 8.35
N GLY A 134 6.25 -14.22 7.92
CA GLY A 134 5.00 -14.93 7.61
C GLY A 134 5.15 -15.85 6.41
N VAL A 135 5.81 -15.40 5.35
CA VAL A 135 6.04 -16.20 4.12
C VAL A 135 6.95 -17.39 4.42
N ARG A 136 8.03 -17.21 5.21
CA ARG A 136 8.91 -18.32 5.64
C ARG A 136 8.13 -19.37 6.43
N ARG A 137 7.25 -18.95 7.34
CA ARG A 137 6.37 -19.91 8.05
C ARG A 137 5.44 -20.67 7.10
N SER A 138 4.97 -20.03 6.03
CA SER A 138 4.15 -20.69 5.01
C SER A 138 4.96 -21.68 4.18
N LEU A 139 6.24 -21.40 3.93
CA LEU A 139 7.18 -22.34 3.28
C LEU A 139 7.46 -23.54 4.20
N ASP A 140 7.78 -23.30 5.47
CA ASP A 140 8.07 -24.37 6.45
C ASP A 140 6.86 -25.30 6.65
N ARG A 141 5.65 -24.76 6.58
CA ARG A 141 4.39 -25.52 6.66
C ARG A 141 4.02 -26.22 5.34
N GLY A 142 4.75 -25.94 4.25
CA GLY A 142 4.46 -26.50 2.93
C GLY A 142 3.16 -25.97 2.29
N THR A 143 2.58 -24.88 2.82
CA THR A 143 1.36 -24.28 2.27
C THR A 143 1.64 -23.43 1.03
N LEU A 144 2.81 -22.77 0.98
CA LEU A 144 3.22 -21.93 -0.15
C LEU A 144 3.73 -22.80 -1.31
N ARG A 145 2.92 -22.89 -2.37
CA ARG A 145 3.24 -23.70 -3.55
C ARG A 145 4.08 -22.95 -4.59
N ARG A 146 3.96 -21.63 -4.66
CA ARG A 146 4.69 -20.77 -5.61
C ARG A 146 5.01 -19.44 -4.96
N GLY A 147 6.27 -18.97 -5.11
CA GLY A 147 6.65 -17.62 -4.69
C GLY A 147 7.89 -17.53 -3.81
N GLY A 148 8.56 -18.63 -3.48
CA GLY A 148 9.84 -18.59 -2.77
C GLY A 148 10.91 -17.78 -3.51
N GLU A 149 11.00 -17.92 -4.83
CA GLU A 149 11.91 -17.12 -5.68
C GLU A 149 11.56 -15.63 -5.70
N VAL A 150 10.25 -15.31 -5.66
CA VAL A 150 9.77 -13.92 -5.61
C VAL A 150 10.18 -13.27 -4.30
N LEU A 151 10.06 -14.02 -3.18
CA LEU A 151 10.50 -13.55 -1.87
C LEU A 151 12.02 -13.29 -1.85
N ALA A 152 12.81 -14.24 -2.35
CA ALA A 152 14.27 -14.10 -2.39
C ALA A 152 14.70 -12.88 -3.22
N ARG A 153 14.11 -12.71 -4.40
CA ARG A 153 14.39 -11.55 -5.27
C ARG A 153 14.01 -10.23 -4.60
N LEU A 154 12.84 -10.17 -3.96
CA LEU A 154 12.39 -8.99 -3.24
C LEU A 154 13.30 -8.66 -2.05
N GLY A 155 13.80 -9.70 -1.35
CA GLY A 155 14.80 -9.54 -0.29
C GLY A 155 16.07 -8.88 -0.82
N HIS A 156 16.64 -9.37 -1.91
CA HIS A 156 17.81 -8.76 -2.54
C HIS A 156 17.55 -7.30 -2.98
N GLU A 157 16.42 -7.03 -3.60
CA GLU A 157 16.05 -5.65 -4.00
C GLU A 157 16.00 -4.69 -2.79
N ILE A 158 15.50 -5.15 -1.64
CA ILE A 158 15.41 -4.35 -0.40
C ILE A 158 16.79 -4.16 0.24
N ASP A 159 17.60 -5.21 0.28
CA ASP A 159 18.97 -5.17 0.83
C ASP A 159 19.85 -4.23 0.01
N ASP A 160 19.79 -4.31 -1.33
CA ASP A 160 20.51 -3.42 -2.25
C ASP A 160 20.08 -1.96 -2.08
N ALA A 161 18.77 -1.70 -1.98
CA ALA A 161 18.24 -0.35 -1.76
C ALA A 161 18.70 0.21 -0.41
N THR A 162 18.74 -0.62 0.63
CA THR A 162 19.21 -0.25 1.97
C THR A 162 20.71 0.05 1.96
N ALA A 163 21.50 -0.79 1.31
CA ALA A 163 22.95 -0.61 1.16
C ALA A 163 23.27 0.71 0.42
N LEU A 164 22.58 1.00 -0.69
CA LEU A 164 22.70 2.25 -1.42
C LEU A 164 22.31 3.48 -0.58
N ALA A 165 21.27 3.37 0.23
CA ALA A 165 20.84 4.46 1.11
C ALA A 165 21.91 4.75 2.18
N VAL A 166 22.52 3.72 2.76
CA VAL A 166 23.62 3.85 3.73
C VAL A 166 24.84 4.48 3.08
N LEU A 167 25.24 4.04 1.87
CA LEU A 167 26.38 4.60 1.13
C LEU A 167 26.18 6.09 0.81
N ARG A 168 24.99 6.48 0.37
CA ARG A 168 24.65 7.89 0.14
C ARG A 168 24.71 8.72 1.43
N ALA A 169 24.20 8.19 2.52
CA ALA A 169 24.22 8.86 3.82
C ALA A 169 25.65 9.03 4.39
N SER A 170 26.56 8.10 4.05
CA SER A 170 27.97 8.14 4.46
C SER A 170 28.87 9.02 3.55
N GLY A 171 28.33 9.60 2.48
CA GLY A 171 29.08 10.46 1.57
C GLY A 171 30.10 9.72 0.68
N LEU A 172 29.98 8.42 0.53
CA LEU A 172 30.86 7.54 -0.25
C LEU A 172 30.33 7.32 -1.69
N THR A 173 29.77 8.33 -2.34
CA THR A 173 29.38 8.32 -3.76
C THR A 173 30.22 9.29 -4.56
#